data_ec1a2f8d61a09eebb008f81c79993012
#
_entry.id   ec1a2f8d61a09eebb008f81c79993012
#
_cell.length_a   1.000
_cell.length_b   1.000
_cell.length_c   1.000
_cell.angle_alpha   90.00
_cell.angle_beta   90.00
_cell.angle_gamma   90.00
#
_symmetry.space_group_name_H-M   'P 1'
#
loop_
_entity.id
_entity.type
_entity.pdbx_description
1 polymer ?
#
loop_
_entity_poly.entity_id
_entity_poly.type
_entity_poly.pdbx_seq_one_letter_code
_entity_poly.pdbx_strand_id
1 'polypeptide(L)'
;MRHSIEMEKLTLGVCYYPEHWDRALWKDDLQRMKQYGIEVIRLAEFSWALMEPEEGKYDFSFWDEFLALAAEENMKVVFCTPTATPPAWLSEKYPETLNADGDGNLMYHGMRCQHNLTSPKYLEFCEKITRRMAEHFNKYDCIIGWQLDNEVNCETNEYYSKSDHEAFRAFLKERFGTLDNLNEKMGTIFWSQTYTDWDQIHLARRSTVGTGIANPHMQLEQVRFISHSAVHYLALQASIVRETAGDRFITTNGIFGNLDYQKLMESGVDFIMYDSYPNFAYAMDRPDGGEGDLKDRNSSFNLARTRAISPLFGIMEQQAGPGGWNFRIHQASPKPGQLRLWTMQSVAHGADFVSFFRWRTCSFGTEIYWHGLNDYSNRPNRRLEELSLVKADFEAIKDIAGHPYEAAVGILCDYDNEWDGQKDVWHGPLRNFSTDGWFRSLQKKHIPFDFVDFREETNLKDLEKYELLVYPHAAILTKERVEILTQYVANGGKLVMGCRTGYKDIYGRCPMQPMPGEAAELCGVTVEDFTFLAPGEPMEYVNWNKKRIP
;
A
#
# COMPACT_ATOMS: atom_id res chain seq x y z
N MET A 1 4.27 18.80 -13.57
CA MET A 1 4.34 17.56 -14.36
C MET A 1 4.72 16.46 -13.39
N ARG A 2 4.04 15.33 -13.38
CA ARG A 2 4.49 14.18 -12.59
C ARG A 2 5.74 13.63 -13.26
N HIS A 3 6.83 13.52 -12.51
CA HIS A 3 8.06 12.89 -13.01
C HIS A 3 7.81 11.39 -13.10
N SER A 4 8.22 10.79 -14.19
CA SER A 4 8.15 9.33 -14.37
C SER A 4 9.52 8.72 -14.13
N ILE A 5 9.56 7.44 -13.80
CA ILE A 5 10.75 6.67 -14.12
C ILE A 5 10.78 6.70 -15.65
N GLU A 6 11.69 7.48 -16.25
CA GLU A 6 11.93 7.46 -17.69
C GLU A 6 12.51 6.10 -18.08
N MET A 7 11.61 5.12 -18.17
CA MET A 7 11.98 3.79 -18.64
C MET A 7 11.53 3.66 -20.07
N GLU A 8 12.44 3.98 -20.97
CA GLU A 8 12.28 3.67 -22.40
C GLU A 8 12.27 2.16 -22.65
N LYS A 9 12.49 1.35 -21.62
CA LYS A 9 12.56 -0.11 -21.66
C LYS A 9 12.19 -0.73 -20.33
N LEU A 10 11.84 -2.01 -20.36
CA LEU A 10 11.71 -2.80 -19.14
C LEU A 10 13.05 -2.84 -18.39
N THR A 11 13.04 -2.55 -17.10
CA THR A 11 14.26 -2.37 -16.30
C THR A 11 14.27 -3.28 -15.08
N LEU A 12 15.43 -3.89 -14.81
CA LEU A 12 15.67 -4.70 -13.62
C LEU A 12 16.43 -3.90 -12.56
N GLY A 13 15.98 -4.06 -11.32
CA GLY A 13 16.62 -3.52 -10.14
C GLY A 13 16.84 -4.56 -9.05
N VAL A 14 17.48 -4.12 -7.97
CA VAL A 14 17.66 -4.94 -6.76
C VAL A 14 17.84 -4.05 -5.53
N CYS A 15 17.31 -4.49 -4.40
CA CYS A 15 17.62 -3.90 -3.09
C CYS A 15 19.02 -4.37 -2.65
N TYR A 16 19.84 -3.43 -2.25
CA TYR A 16 21.21 -3.71 -1.83
C TYR A 16 21.55 -2.96 -0.54
N TYR A 17 22.27 -3.61 0.34
CA TYR A 17 22.62 -3.10 1.66
C TYR A 17 24.15 -3.15 1.82
N PRO A 18 24.91 -2.17 1.28
CA PRO A 18 26.37 -2.18 1.35
C PRO A 18 26.88 -2.16 2.78
N GLU A 19 26.11 -1.64 3.73
CA GLU A 19 26.42 -1.63 5.17
C GLU A 19 26.43 -3.03 5.80
N HIS A 20 25.87 -4.04 5.13
CA HIS A 20 25.92 -5.44 5.58
C HIS A 20 27.16 -6.20 5.11
N TRP A 21 27.98 -5.61 4.22
CA TRP A 21 29.02 -6.34 3.52
C TRP A 21 30.37 -5.64 3.63
N ASP A 22 31.46 -6.45 3.60
CA ASP A 22 32.81 -5.91 3.47
C ASP A 22 32.91 -5.06 2.19
N ARG A 23 33.55 -3.90 2.30
CA ARG A 23 33.76 -2.96 1.19
C ARG A 23 34.47 -3.60 -0.01
N ALA A 24 35.33 -4.59 0.24
CA ALA A 24 36.00 -5.35 -0.82
C ALA A 24 35.04 -6.11 -1.75
N LEU A 25 33.80 -6.36 -1.31
CA LEU A 25 32.78 -7.05 -2.10
C LEU A 25 31.96 -6.10 -2.98
N TRP A 26 31.92 -4.81 -2.69
CA TRP A 26 31.00 -3.87 -3.34
C TRP A 26 31.19 -3.82 -4.86
N LYS A 27 32.43 -3.68 -5.32
CA LYS A 27 32.73 -3.58 -6.74
C LYS A 27 32.37 -4.87 -7.49
N ASP A 28 32.71 -6.04 -6.93
CA ASP A 28 32.35 -7.35 -7.51
C ASP A 28 30.83 -7.50 -7.58
N ASP A 29 30.12 -7.12 -6.53
CA ASP A 29 28.66 -7.17 -6.50
C ASP A 29 28.03 -6.30 -7.61
N LEU A 30 28.43 -5.04 -7.74
CA LEU A 30 27.92 -4.13 -8.78
C LEU A 30 28.20 -4.67 -10.17
N GLN A 31 29.39 -5.18 -10.42
CA GLN A 31 29.77 -5.76 -11.74
C GLN A 31 28.97 -7.02 -12.05
N ARG A 32 28.75 -7.87 -11.06
CA ARG A 32 27.93 -9.08 -11.23
C ARG A 32 26.44 -8.73 -11.44
N MET A 33 25.88 -7.75 -10.73
CA MET A 33 24.53 -7.25 -10.97
C MET A 33 24.35 -6.87 -12.45
N LYS A 34 25.27 -6.12 -13.01
CA LYS A 34 25.25 -5.72 -14.44
C LYS A 34 25.30 -6.91 -15.40
N GLN A 35 26.08 -7.96 -15.08
CA GLN A 35 26.11 -9.18 -15.89
C GLN A 35 24.72 -9.80 -16.02
N TYR A 36 23.92 -9.76 -14.95
CA TYR A 36 22.56 -10.26 -14.91
C TYR A 36 21.50 -9.25 -15.40
N GLY A 37 21.92 -8.06 -15.86
CA GLY A 37 21.02 -7.04 -16.43
C GLY A 37 20.38 -6.11 -15.40
N ILE A 38 20.85 -6.12 -14.15
CA ILE A 38 20.41 -5.16 -13.12
C ILE A 38 21.06 -3.81 -13.41
N GLU A 39 20.26 -2.76 -13.51
CA GLU A 39 20.69 -1.40 -13.82
C GLU A 39 20.43 -0.41 -12.68
N VAL A 40 19.51 -0.75 -11.78
CA VAL A 40 19.08 0.11 -10.69
C VAL A 40 19.25 -0.61 -9.36
N ILE A 41 19.79 0.09 -8.37
CA ILE A 41 19.85 -0.39 -6.99
C ILE A 41 19.09 0.55 -6.06
N ARG A 42 18.39 -0.03 -5.09
CA ARG A 42 17.71 0.70 -4.03
C ARG A 42 18.52 0.61 -2.76
N LEU A 43 18.69 1.75 -2.05
CA LEU A 43 19.65 1.92 -0.96
C LEU A 43 19.10 2.77 0.18
N ALA A 44 19.58 2.53 1.39
CA ALA A 44 19.63 3.46 2.53
C ALA A 44 18.38 3.56 3.41
N GLU A 45 17.29 2.88 3.14
CA GLU A 45 16.01 2.97 3.86
C GLU A 45 16.10 2.65 5.37
N PHE A 46 17.16 1.97 5.81
CA PHE A 46 17.34 1.54 7.21
C PHE A 46 18.61 2.09 7.86
N SER A 47 19.20 3.14 7.31
CA SER A 47 20.56 3.57 7.69
C SER A 47 20.63 4.89 8.45
N TRP A 48 19.57 5.33 9.14
CA TRP A 48 19.59 6.60 9.88
C TRP A 48 20.71 6.67 10.92
N ALA A 49 20.87 5.62 11.74
CA ALA A 49 21.94 5.59 12.75
C ALA A 49 23.36 5.65 12.16
N LEU A 50 23.54 5.20 10.89
CA LEU A 50 24.80 5.33 10.19
C LEU A 50 25.05 6.78 9.72
N MET A 51 23.99 7.49 9.35
CA MET A 51 24.06 8.87 8.87
C MET A 51 24.07 9.91 10.00
N GLU A 52 23.45 9.59 11.14
CA GLU A 52 23.37 10.42 12.34
C GLU A 52 23.58 9.55 13.59
N PRO A 53 24.84 9.13 13.87
CA PRO A 53 25.16 8.26 15.01
C PRO A 53 24.88 8.89 16.37
N GLU A 54 24.93 10.20 16.47
CA GLU A 54 24.54 11.01 17.62
C GLU A 54 23.74 12.22 17.14
N GLU A 55 22.82 12.69 17.96
CA GLU A 55 21.98 13.85 17.63
C GLU A 55 22.79 15.04 17.09
N GLY A 56 22.45 15.46 15.88
CA GLY A 56 23.05 16.59 15.19
C GLY A 56 24.47 16.34 14.63
N LYS A 57 25.00 15.13 14.80
CA LYS A 57 26.29 14.75 14.23
C LYS A 57 26.09 13.91 12.99
N TYR A 58 26.07 14.55 11.84
CA TYR A 58 25.85 13.88 10.56
C TYR A 58 27.19 13.39 9.97
N ASP A 59 27.22 12.13 9.56
CA ASP A 59 28.34 11.51 8.82
C ASP A 59 27.81 10.80 7.58
N PHE A 60 28.08 11.37 6.42
CA PHE A 60 27.69 10.83 5.13
C PHE A 60 28.82 10.14 4.38
N SER A 61 30.01 10.03 4.99
CA SER A 61 31.23 9.52 4.33
C SER A 61 31.06 8.09 3.77
N PHE A 62 30.35 7.21 4.49
CA PHE A 62 30.06 5.86 4.02
C PHE A 62 29.27 5.87 2.71
N TRP A 63 28.24 6.69 2.64
CA TRP A 63 27.39 6.78 1.44
C TRP A 63 28.06 7.54 0.32
N ASP A 64 28.90 8.55 0.63
CA ASP A 64 29.71 9.23 -0.38
C ASP A 64 30.67 8.25 -1.08
N GLU A 65 31.33 7.35 -0.32
CA GLU A 65 32.21 6.33 -0.86
C GLU A 65 31.44 5.34 -1.76
N PHE A 66 30.31 4.84 -1.29
CA PHE A 66 29.52 3.88 -2.06
C PHE A 66 28.90 4.50 -3.33
N LEU A 67 28.33 5.70 -3.23
CA LEU A 67 27.71 6.39 -4.38
C LEU A 67 28.74 6.77 -5.44
N ALA A 68 29.97 7.12 -5.04
CA ALA A 68 31.07 7.35 -5.99
C ALA A 68 31.41 6.07 -6.77
N LEU A 69 31.46 4.91 -6.09
CA LEU A 69 31.68 3.62 -6.72
C LEU A 69 30.48 3.23 -7.63
N ALA A 70 29.25 3.46 -7.19
CA ALA A 70 28.05 3.19 -7.99
C ALA A 70 28.07 4.03 -9.29
N ALA A 71 28.47 5.30 -9.22
CA ALA A 71 28.63 6.17 -10.37
C ALA A 71 29.75 5.69 -11.31
N GLU A 72 30.92 5.28 -10.77
CA GLU A 72 32.03 4.70 -11.53
C GLU A 72 31.56 3.46 -12.31
N GLU A 73 30.78 2.60 -11.66
CA GLU A 73 30.23 1.38 -12.26
C GLU A 73 28.97 1.65 -13.10
N ASN A 74 28.55 2.89 -13.33
CA ASN A 74 27.35 3.29 -14.06
C ASN A 74 26.06 2.60 -13.55
N MET A 75 25.91 2.46 -12.25
CA MET A 75 24.68 2.00 -11.61
C MET A 75 23.77 3.18 -11.30
N LYS A 76 22.50 3.06 -11.61
CA LYS A 76 21.46 4.01 -11.21
C LYS A 76 20.99 3.68 -9.78
N VAL A 77 20.62 4.69 -9.03
CA VAL A 77 20.26 4.56 -7.61
C VAL A 77 18.87 5.15 -7.34
N VAL A 78 18.03 4.39 -6.67
CA VAL A 78 16.88 4.91 -5.91
C VAL A 78 17.35 5.05 -4.47
N PHE A 79 17.46 6.28 -4.00
CA PHE A 79 17.97 6.57 -2.66
C PHE A 79 16.81 6.82 -1.69
N CYS A 80 16.84 6.20 -0.50
CA CYS A 80 15.70 6.20 0.40
C CYS A 80 15.91 7.14 1.60
N THR A 81 14.85 7.80 2.06
CA THR A 81 14.86 8.41 3.39
C THR A 81 14.79 7.31 4.46
N PRO A 82 15.60 7.39 5.53
CA PRO A 82 15.79 6.26 6.46
C PRO A 82 14.81 6.29 7.65
N THR A 83 13.69 6.94 7.47
CA THR A 83 12.77 7.29 8.56
C THR A 83 12.00 6.09 9.11
N ALA A 84 11.95 4.95 8.41
CA ALA A 84 11.38 3.71 8.95
C ALA A 84 12.13 3.16 10.17
N THR A 85 13.42 3.50 10.32
CA THR A 85 14.28 2.97 11.39
C THR A 85 15.04 4.09 12.12
N PRO A 86 14.34 4.87 12.95
CA PRO A 86 15.00 5.91 13.73
C PRO A 86 16.04 5.32 14.68
N PRO A 87 17.15 6.04 14.95
CA PRO A 87 18.22 5.55 15.80
C PRO A 87 17.80 5.42 17.26
N ALA A 88 18.46 4.50 17.98
CA ALA A 88 18.17 4.21 19.39
C ALA A 88 18.24 5.46 20.28
N TRP A 89 19.20 6.35 20.04
CA TRP A 89 19.34 7.58 20.82
C TRP A 89 18.10 8.48 20.73
N LEU A 90 17.37 8.46 19.59
CA LEU A 90 16.18 9.27 19.40
C LEU A 90 15.05 8.75 20.29
N SER A 91 14.75 7.46 20.25
CA SER A 91 13.74 6.83 21.07
C SER A 91 14.01 6.95 22.58
N GLU A 92 15.27 6.80 22.97
CA GLU A 92 15.68 6.86 24.37
C GLU A 92 15.60 8.30 24.94
N LYS A 93 16.05 9.27 24.15
CA LYS A 93 16.08 10.67 24.55
C LYS A 93 14.71 11.36 24.46
N TYR A 94 13.89 10.92 23.50
CA TYR A 94 12.60 11.51 23.16
C TYR A 94 11.50 10.43 23.07
N PRO A 95 11.10 9.81 24.20
CA PRO A 95 10.11 8.74 24.20
C PRO A 95 8.74 9.17 23.66
N GLU A 96 8.44 10.47 23.57
CA GLU A 96 7.26 11.00 22.90
C GLU A 96 7.25 10.79 21.38
N THR A 97 8.36 10.29 20.79
CA THR A 97 8.42 9.88 19.39
C THR A 97 7.89 8.48 19.16
N LEU A 98 7.74 7.70 20.22
CA LEU A 98 7.30 6.31 20.14
C LEU A 98 5.79 6.21 19.96
N ASN A 99 5.36 5.24 19.17
CA ASN A 99 3.97 4.82 19.12
C ASN A 99 3.58 4.08 20.40
N ALA A 100 2.30 3.98 20.65
CA ALA A 100 1.73 3.17 21.73
C ALA A 100 0.70 2.19 21.17
N ASP A 101 0.51 1.08 21.85
CA ASP A 101 -0.62 0.18 21.59
C ASP A 101 -1.94 0.74 22.16
N GLY A 102 -3.05 0.06 21.87
CA GLY A 102 -4.38 0.47 22.34
C GLY A 102 -4.57 0.43 23.86
N ASP A 103 -3.64 -0.14 24.61
CA ASP A 103 -3.59 -0.12 26.08
C ASP A 103 -2.66 0.99 26.63
N GLY A 104 -1.98 1.73 25.75
CA GLY A 104 -1.09 2.84 26.09
C GLY A 104 0.35 2.43 26.39
N ASN A 105 0.74 1.18 26.11
CA ASN A 105 2.13 0.75 26.26
C ASN A 105 2.97 1.23 25.07
N LEU A 106 4.12 1.83 25.36
CA LEU A 106 5.02 2.34 24.32
C LEU A 106 5.70 1.19 23.54
N MET A 107 5.83 1.37 22.24
CA MET A 107 6.57 0.49 21.35
C MET A 107 8.03 0.92 21.28
N TYR A 108 8.89 0.27 22.08
CA TYR A 108 10.29 0.65 22.18
C TYR A 108 11.12 0.26 20.97
N HIS A 109 12.32 0.88 20.87
CA HIS A 109 13.32 0.58 19.86
C HIS A 109 13.71 -0.93 19.85
N GLY A 110 13.97 -1.46 18.67
CA GLY A 110 14.39 -2.86 18.48
C GLY A 110 13.80 -3.51 17.22
N MET A 111 12.84 -2.85 16.62
CA MET A 111 12.28 -3.14 15.31
C MET A 111 12.31 -1.88 14.43
N ARG A 112 11.65 -1.92 13.28
CA ARG A 112 11.31 -0.75 12.47
C ARG A 112 9.88 -0.28 12.77
N CYS A 113 9.54 0.94 12.37
CA CYS A 113 8.18 1.50 12.42
C CYS A 113 7.57 1.58 13.85
N GLN A 114 8.40 1.67 14.90
CA GLN A 114 7.96 1.88 16.28
C GLN A 114 7.62 3.33 16.62
N HIS A 115 7.77 4.24 15.68
CA HIS A 115 7.58 5.67 15.87
C HIS A 115 6.14 6.10 15.64
N ASN A 116 5.83 7.31 16.07
CA ASN A 116 4.53 7.93 15.98
C ASN A 116 4.50 9.01 14.89
N LEU A 117 3.67 8.83 13.89
CA LEU A 117 3.57 9.72 12.71
C LEU A 117 3.03 11.13 13.03
N THR A 118 2.41 11.32 14.21
CA THR A 118 1.87 12.62 14.64
C THR A 118 2.71 13.31 15.71
N SER A 119 3.80 12.69 16.18
CA SER A 119 4.70 13.31 17.15
C SER A 119 5.41 14.52 16.54
N PRO A 120 5.19 15.74 17.07
CA PRO A 120 5.90 16.93 16.56
C PRO A 120 7.42 16.77 16.64
N LYS A 121 7.90 16.07 17.68
CA LYS A 121 9.34 15.82 17.85
C LYS A 121 9.86 14.83 16.81
N TYR A 122 9.10 13.80 16.48
CA TYR A 122 9.50 12.86 15.42
C TYR A 122 9.51 13.53 14.05
N LEU A 123 8.46 14.29 13.72
CA LEU A 123 8.38 15.05 12.47
C LEU A 123 9.54 16.05 12.33
N GLU A 124 9.93 16.73 13.42
CA GLU A 124 11.11 17.63 13.45
C GLU A 124 12.40 16.89 13.03
N PHE A 125 12.62 15.68 13.54
CA PHE A 125 13.79 14.89 13.20
C PHE A 125 13.71 14.31 11.79
N CYS A 126 12.54 13.88 11.34
CA CYS A 126 12.32 13.45 9.95
C CYS A 126 12.61 14.59 8.96
N GLU A 127 12.15 15.81 9.27
CA GLU A 127 12.47 16.99 8.46
C GLU A 127 13.97 17.22 8.39
N LYS A 128 14.67 17.20 9.53
CA LYS A 128 16.11 17.45 9.60
C LYS A 128 16.89 16.44 8.78
N ILE A 129 16.68 15.14 9.01
CA ILE A 129 17.45 14.10 8.30
C ILE A 129 17.16 14.12 6.80
N THR A 130 15.87 14.24 6.41
CA THR A 130 15.49 14.30 5.00
C THR A 130 16.12 15.48 4.29
N ARG A 131 16.10 16.67 4.90
CA ARG A 131 16.71 17.88 4.34
C ARG A 131 18.22 17.73 4.22
N ARG A 132 18.91 17.28 5.27
CA ARG A 132 20.35 17.06 5.24
C ARG A 132 20.78 16.07 4.16
N MET A 133 20.05 14.98 4.03
CA MET A 133 20.31 13.99 2.98
C MET A 133 20.07 14.57 1.59
N ALA A 134 18.92 15.19 1.35
CA ALA A 134 18.58 15.73 0.06
C ALA A 134 19.58 16.82 -0.39
N GLU A 135 19.98 17.74 0.51
CA GLU A 135 21.00 18.75 0.25
C GLU A 135 22.37 18.12 -0.06
N HIS A 136 22.79 17.11 0.71
CA HIS A 136 24.12 16.54 0.58
C HIS A 136 24.27 15.65 -0.66
N PHE A 137 23.28 14.78 -0.89
CA PHE A 137 23.36 13.76 -1.94
C PHE A 137 22.85 14.23 -3.32
N ASN A 138 22.27 15.42 -3.43
CA ASN A 138 21.82 15.98 -4.71
C ASN A 138 22.96 16.12 -5.74
N LYS A 139 24.21 16.15 -5.30
CA LYS A 139 25.41 16.21 -6.15
C LYS A 139 25.68 14.93 -6.98
N TYR A 140 25.02 13.80 -6.66
CA TYR A 140 25.26 12.53 -7.34
C TYR A 140 24.23 12.28 -8.44
N ASP A 141 24.66 12.37 -9.70
CA ASP A 141 23.80 12.15 -10.88
C ASP A 141 23.31 10.69 -11.02
N CYS A 142 24.00 9.73 -10.37
CA CYS A 142 23.56 8.35 -10.33
C CYS A 142 22.25 8.15 -9.54
N ILE A 143 21.88 9.08 -8.65
CA ILE A 143 20.58 9.06 -7.95
C ILE A 143 19.51 9.55 -8.93
N ILE A 144 18.69 8.62 -9.42
CA ILE A 144 17.62 8.92 -10.37
C ILE A 144 16.28 9.27 -9.70
N GLY A 145 16.11 8.91 -8.44
CA GLY A 145 14.88 9.15 -7.69
C GLY A 145 15.04 8.89 -6.20
N TRP A 146 14.02 9.30 -5.46
CA TRP A 146 13.93 9.15 -4.02
C TRP A 146 12.76 8.27 -3.64
N GLN A 147 12.98 7.32 -2.75
CA GLN A 147 11.92 6.64 -2.03
C GLN A 147 11.77 7.26 -0.65
N LEU A 148 10.54 7.60 -0.29
CA LEU A 148 10.22 8.11 1.04
C LEU A 148 9.91 6.94 1.96
N ASP A 149 10.61 6.87 3.11
CA ASP A 149 10.39 5.85 4.13
C ASP A 149 10.48 4.41 3.58
N ASN A 150 9.92 3.45 4.28
CA ASN A 150 9.75 2.08 3.83
C ASN A 150 8.47 1.47 4.39
N GLU A 151 7.58 1.03 3.52
CA GLU A 151 6.39 0.24 3.87
C GLU A 151 5.56 0.87 5.00
N VAL A 152 5.18 2.13 4.85
CA VAL A 152 4.35 2.84 5.86
C VAL A 152 3.06 2.06 6.14
N ASN A 153 2.72 1.89 7.39
CA ASN A 153 1.61 1.08 7.89
C ASN A 153 1.77 -0.45 7.73
N CYS A 154 2.96 -0.99 7.45
CA CYS A 154 3.19 -2.42 7.34
C CYS A 154 3.18 -3.13 8.70
N GLU A 155 4.06 -2.72 9.62
CA GLU A 155 4.21 -3.37 10.93
C GLU A 155 3.05 -3.06 11.87
N THR A 156 2.57 -1.83 11.81
CA THR A 156 1.37 -1.35 12.49
C THR A 156 0.68 -0.30 11.61
N ASN A 157 -0.62 -0.32 11.61
CA ASN A 157 -1.48 0.69 10.99
C ASN A 157 -2.45 1.30 12.01
N GLU A 158 -2.08 1.23 13.27
CA GLU A 158 -2.79 1.79 14.42
C GLU A 158 -1.81 2.56 15.31
N TYR A 159 -2.20 3.75 15.75
CA TYR A 159 -1.36 4.69 16.47
C TYR A 159 -2.14 5.27 17.64
N TYR A 160 -1.63 5.11 18.88
CA TYR A 160 -2.36 5.43 20.08
C TYR A 160 -1.54 6.20 21.13
N SER A 161 -0.50 6.89 20.72
CA SER A 161 0.28 7.72 21.61
C SER A 161 -0.48 8.99 22.03
N LYS A 162 0.09 9.74 22.96
CA LYS A 162 -0.52 10.99 23.44
C LYS A 162 -0.74 11.99 22.30
N SER A 163 0.23 12.15 21.39
CA SER A 163 0.10 13.07 20.26
C SER A 163 -0.95 12.61 19.25
N ASP A 164 -1.18 11.29 19.10
CA ASP A 164 -2.26 10.79 18.24
C ASP A 164 -3.64 11.18 18.78
N HIS A 165 -3.87 11.08 20.08
CA HIS A 165 -5.12 11.53 20.67
C HIS A 165 -5.34 13.03 20.46
N GLU A 166 -4.30 13.85 20.60
CA GLU A 166 -4.35 15.29 20.37
C GLU A 166 -4.61 15.63 18.90
N ALA A 167 -3.88 14.98 17.99
CA ALA A 167 -4.03 15.15 16.55
C ALA A 167 -5.40 14.66 16.04
N PHE A 168 -5.94 13.57 16.60
CA PHE A 168 -7.29 13.10 16.28
C PHE A 168 -8.36 14.12 16.64
N ARG A 169 -8.26 14.74 17.81
CA ARG A 169 -9.17 15.83 18.18
C ARG A 169 -9.07 17.04 17.24
N ALA A 170 -7.85 17.39 16.81
CA ALA A 170 -7.66 18.46 15.83
C ALA A 170 -8.29 18.12 14.47
N PHE A 171 -8.06 16.89 14.00
CA PHE A 171 -8.67 16.37 12.77
C PHE A 171 -10.21 16.41 12.82
N LEU A 172 -10.81 15.98 13.94
CA LEU A 172 -12.26 16.03 14.10
C LEU A 172 -12.80 17.47 14.19
N LYS A 173 -12.06 18.40 14.83
CA LYS A 173 -12.43 19.82 14.87
C LYS A 173 -12.45 20.43 13.47
N GLU A 174 -11.46 20.13 12.65
CA GLU A 174 -11.40 20.58 11.27
C GLU A 174 -12.59 20.03 10.46
N ARG A 175 -12.87 18.72 10.61
CA ARG A 175 -13.88 18.02 9.84
C ARG A 175 -15.33 18.38 10.23
N PHE A 176 -15.60 18.55 11.52
CA PHE A 176 -16.96 18.76 12.03
C PHE A 176 -17.24 20.21 12.47
N GLY A 177 -16.24 21.03 12.65
CA GLY A 177 -16.34 22.42 13.10
C GLY A 177 -16.73 22.55 14.56
N THR A 178 -17.89 22.01 14.96
CA THR A 178 -18.42 22.09 16.32
C THR A 178 -18.63 20.71 16.95
N LEU A 179 -18.59 20.66 18.29
CA LEU A 179 -18.84 19.45 19.05
C LEU A 179 -20.29 18.97 18.90
N ASP A 180 -21.24 19.89 18.80
CA ASP A 180 -22.65 19.57 18.59
C ASP A 180 -22.86 18.86 17.22
N ASN A 181 -22.22 19.37 16.16
CA ASN A 181 -22.28 18.73 14.84
C ASN A 181 -21.64 17.33 14.86
N LEU A 182 -20.49 17.17 15.53
CA LEU A 182 -19.87 15.86 15.71
C LEU A 182 -20.83 14.91 16.47
N ASN A 183 -21.38 15.34 17.58
CA ASN A 183 -22.31 14.55 18.38
C ASN A 183 -23.53 14.10 17.57
N GLU A 184 -24.10 15.02 16.77
CA GLU A 184 -25.24 14.72 15.89
C GLU A 184 -24.86 13.66 14.84
N LYS A 185 -23.75 13.89 14.10
CA LYS A 185 -23.33 12.98 13.01
C LYS A 185 -22.93 11.60 13.52
N MET A 186 -22.26 11.55 14.66
CA MET A 186 -21.82 10.30 15.29
C MET A 186 -22.91 9.60 16.13
N GLY A 187 -24.09 10.22 16.28
CA GLY A 187 -25.20 9.62 17.02
C GLY A 187 -24.89 9.35 18.50
N THR A 188 -24.08 10.19 19.12
CA THR A 188 -23.55 9.98 20.48
C THR A 188 -24.59 10.07 21.59
N ILE A 189 -25.79 10.51 21.29
CA ILE A 189 -26.91 10.54 22.23
C ILE A 189 -27.27 9.14 22.78
N PHE A 190 -27.06 8.11 21.97
CA PHE A 190 -27.33 6.73 22.38
C PHE A 190 -26.24 6.21 23.31
N TRP A 191 -26.60 5.51 24.37
CA TRP A 191 -25.72 5.06 25.47
C TRP A 191 -24.96 6.19 26.17
N SER A 192 -25.50 7.41 26.15
CA SER A 192 -24.90 8.57 26.83
C SER A 192 -23.45 8.85 26.42
N GLN A 193 -23.14 8.68 25.14
CA GLN A 193 -21.79 8.92 24.57
C GLN A 193 -21.56 10.39 24.18
N THR A 194 -22.54 11.28 24.40
CA THR A 194 -22.47 12.70 24.05
C THR A 194 -21.29 13.39 24.72
N TYR A 195 -20.43 13.98 23.90
CA TYR A 195 -19.29 14.76 24.34
C TYR A 195 -19.72 16.20 24.67
N THR A 196 -19.21 16.73 25.77
CA THR A 196 -19.39 18.13 26.22
C THR A 196 -18.09 18.92 26.13
N ASP A 197 -16.98 18.24 25.95
CA ASP A 197 -15.65 18.79 25.75
C ASP A 197 -14.86 17.93 24.76
N TRP A 198 -14.03 18.55 23.92
CA TRP A 198 -13.17 17.85 22.98
C TRP A 198 -12.16 16.92 23.67
N ASP A 199 -11.70 17.28 24.88
CA ASP A 199 -10.75 16.48 25.64
C ASP A 199 -11.31 15.15 26.15
N GLN A 200 -12.62 14.94 26.04
CA GLN A 200 -13.28 13.66 26.31
C GLN A 200 -13.11 12.65 25.16
N ILE A 201 -12.70 13.11 23.97
CA ILE A 201 -12.53 12.26 22.80
C ILE A 201 -11.13 11.64 22.79
N HIS A 202 -11.09 10.32 22.67
CA HIS A 202 -9.87 9.54 22.60
C HIS A 202 -9.95 8.49 21.48
N LEU A 203 -8.81 8.10 20.92
CA LEU A 203 -8.71 7.00 19.96
C LEU A 203 -9.10 5.68 20.65
N ALA A 204 -8.18 4.95 21.20
CA ALA A 204 -8.46 3.69 21.85
C ALA A 204 -8.44 3.81 23.36
N ARG A 205 -9.40 3.18 24.02
CA ARG A 205 -9.44 2.98 25.48
C ARG A 205 -10.03 1.62 25.79
N ARG A 206 -9.58 1.02 26.87
CA ARG A 206 -10.18 -0.21 27.37
C ARG A 206 -11.62 0.02 27.80
N SER A 207 -12.51 -0.83 27.33
CA SER A 207 -13.93 -0.83 27.66
C SER A 207 -14.39 -2.25 28.03
N THR A 208 -15.67 -2.43 28.33
CA THR A 208 -16.25 -3.74 28.64
C THR A 208 -16.18 -4.75 27.47
N VAL A 209 -15.98 -4.27 26.25
CA VAL A 209 -15.86 -5.11 25.04
C VAL A 209 -14.42 -5.17 24.49
N GLY A 210 -13.44 -4.74 25.26
CA GLY A 210 -12.03 -4.74 24.86
C GLY A 210 -11.44 -3.34 24.71
N THR A 211 -10.37 -3.22 23.94
CA THR A 211 -9.73 -1.94 23.62
C THR A 211 -10.24 -1.43 22.28
N GLY A 212 -10.60 -0.16 22.20
CA GLY A 212 -11.04 0.47 20.96
C GLY A 212 -12.14 1.50 21.16
N ILE A 213 -12.61 2.06 20.07
CA ILE A 213 -13.77 2.96 20.05
C ILE A 213 -15.04 2.11 19.85
N ALA A 214 -15.97 2.20 20.78
CA ALA A 214 -17.21 1.41 20.70
C ALA A 214 -18.19 1.94 19.63
N ASN A 215 -18.17 3.25 19.34
CA ASN A 215 -19.05 3.86 18.34
C ASN A 215 -18.55 3.58 16.93
N PRO A 216 -19.32 2.88 16.05
CA PRO A 216 -18.86 2.49 14.71
C PRO A 216 -18.59 3.68 13.79
N HIS A 217 -19.32 4.78 13.95
CA HIS A 217 -19.08 5.99 13.16
C HIS A 217 -17.73 6.63 13.51
N MET A 218 -17.40 6.66 14.80
CA MET A 218 -16.08 7.12 15.28
C MET A 218 -14.95 6.17 14.87
N GLN A 219 -15.22 4.86 14.71
CA GLN A 219 -14.22 3.92 14.19
C GLN A 219 -13.85 4.24 12.73
N LEU A 220 -14.82 4.63 11.92
CA LEU A 220 -14.55 5.06 10.53
C LEU A 220 -13.71 6.35 10.51
N GLU A 221 -14.04 7.33 11.36
CA GLU A 221 -13.25 8.55 11.50
C GLU A 221 -11.83 8.29 12.01
N GLN A 222 -11.65 7.30 12.89
CA GLN A 222 -10.30 6.88 13.32
C GLN A 222 -9.45 6.39 12.14
N VAL A 223 -10.00 5.56 11.26
CA VAL A 223 -9.24 5.06 10.10
C VAL A 223 -8.93 6.19 9.12
N ARG A 224 -9.87 7.09 8.88
CA ARG A 224 -9.65 8.30 8.08
C ARG A 224 -8.52 9.16 8.65
N PHE A 225 -8.48 9.30 9.97
CA PHE A 225 -7.42 10.02 10.68
C PHE A 225 -6.05 9.34 10.53
N ILE A 226 -5.98 8.02 10.66
CA ILE A 226 -4.72 7.26 10.47
C ILE A 226 -4.18 7.50 9.06
N SER A 227 -5.05 7.41 8.06
CA SER A 227 -4.69 7.71 6.67
C SER A 227 -4.21 9.15 6.49
N HIS A 228 -4.95 10.11 7.05
CA HIS A 228 -4.58 11.52 7.02
C HIS A 228 -3.18 11.76 7.61
N SER A 229 -2.88 11.14 8.76
CA SER A 229 -1.59 11.27 9.43
C SER A 229 -0.44 10.67 8.61
N ALA A 230 -0.64 9.50 8.00
CA ALA A 230 0.35 8.86 7.14
C ALA A 230 0.61 9.68 5.86
N VAL A 231 -0.44 10.21 5.23
CA VAL A 231 -0.31 11.10 4.07
C VAL A 231 0.47 12.37 4.44
N HIS A 232 0.13 13.00 5.57
CA HIS A 232 0.82 14.21 6.03
C HIS A 232 2.32 13.95 6.31
N TYR A 233 2.63 12.84 6.95
CA TYR A 233 3.99 12.41 7.24
C TYR A 233 4.84 12.21 5.97
N LEU A 234 4.30 11.55 4.97
CA LEU A 234 4.99 11.34 3.69
C LEU A 234 5.06 12.65 2.86
N ALA A 235 4.02 13.46 2.89
CA ALA A 235 3.98 14.76 2.22
C ALA A 235 5.05 15.73 2.72
N LEU A 236 5.33 15.72 4.03
CA LEU A 236 6.42 16.49 4.62
C LEU A 236 7.76 16.13 3.96
N GLN A 237 8.08 14.85 3.87
CA GLN A 237 9.32 14.39 3.24
C GLN A 237 9.34 14.67 1.73
N ALA A 238 8.19 14.43 1.04
CA ALA A 238 8.06 14.71 -0.39
C ALA A 238 8.35 16.18 -0.72
N SER A 239 7.80 17.11 0.07
CA SER A 239 8.02 18.55 -0.14
C SER A 239 9.49 18.95 0.00
N ILE A 240 10.18 18.41 1.00
CA ILE A 240 11.62 18.68 1.25
C ILE A 240 12.48 18.13 0.11
N VAL A 241 12.22 16.90 -0.31
CA VAL A 241 12.95 16.29 -1.42
C VAL A 241 12.70 17.05 -2.71
N ARG A 242 11.46 17.45 -3.00
CA ARG A 242 11.11 18.21 -4.19
C ARG A 242 11.79 19.59 -4.21
N GLU A 243 11.85 20.27 -3.08
CA GLU A 243 12.52 21.56 -2.92
C GLU A 243 14.03 21.47 -3.21
N THR A 244 14.67 20.39 -2.78
CA THR A 244 16.15 20.26 -2.80
C THR A 244 16.70 19.42 -3.94
N ALA A 245 16.01 18.35 -4.33
CA ALA A 245 16.52 17.37 -5.32
C ALA A 245 15.97 17.58 -6.75
N GLY A 246 15.16 18.62 -6.96
CA GLY A 246 14.70 19.05 -8.29
C GLY A 246 13.77 18.01 -8.97
N ASP A 247 14.10 17.70 -10.24
CA ASP A 247 13.23 16.91 -11.12
C ASP A 247 13.35 15.39 -10.95
N ARG A 248 14.07 14.90 -9.93
CA ARG A 248 14.12 13.47 -9.64
C ARG A 248 12.76 12.98 -9.19
N PHE A 249 12.39 11.77 -9.60
CA PHE A 249 11.12 11.22 -9.14
C PHE A 249 11.09 10.95 -7.63
N ILE A 250 9.88 11.01 -7.07
CA ILE A 250 9.61 10.68 -5.68
C ILE A 250 8.60 9.54 -5.65
N THR A 251 8.92 8.48 -4.93
CA THR A 251 8.07 7.31 -4.75
C THR A 251 8.04 6.87 -3.28
N THR A 252 7.16 5.94 -2.96
CA THR A 252 7.25 5.09 -1.77
C THR A 252 6.85 3.67 -2.16
N ASN A 253 7.04 2.70 -1.27
CA ASN A 253 6.83 1.29 -1.57
C ASN A 253 5.77 0.64 -0.69
N GLY A 254 5.22 -0.46 -1.18
CA GLY A 254 4.20 -1.25 -0.51
C GLY A 254 2.79 -0.67 -0.62
N ILE A 255 1.78 -1.53 -0.41
CA ILE A 255 0.38 -1.13 -0.28
C ILE A 255 -0.16 -1.78 0.97
N PHE A 256 -0.35 -0.97 2.03
CA PHE A 256 -0.79 -1.45 3.33
C PHE A 256 -2.10 -0.82 3.76
N GLY A 257 -2.72 -1.36 4.80
CA GLY A 257 -4.01 -0.90 5.29
C GLY A 257 -3.98 0.52 5.88
N ASN A 258 -5.15 1.11 5.97
CA ASN A 258 -5.37 2.43 6.60
C ASN A 258 -4.57 3.58 5.97
N LEU A 259 -4.34 3.53 4.66
CA LEU A 259 -3.70 4.59 3.90
C LEU A 259 -4.42 4.80 2.57
N ASP A 260 -4.88 6.02 2.34
CA ASP A 260 -5.45 6.47 1.07
C ASP A 260 -4.32 6.88 0.12
N TYR A 261 -3.95 5.97 -0.75
CA TYR A 261 -2.86 6.17 -1.70
C TYR A 261 -3.18 7.21 -2.79
N GLN A 262 -4.46 7.46 -3.09
CA GLN A 262 -4.80 8.53 -4.03
C GLN A 262 -4.48 9.90 -3.44
N LYS A 263 -4.84 10.12 -2.17
CA LYS A 263 -4.46 11.34 -1.46
C LYS A 263 -2.95 11.47 -1.30
N LEU A 264 -2.25 10.35 -1.13
CA LEU A 264 -0.79 10.35 -1.13
C LEU A 264 -0.21 10.79 -2.48
N MET A 265 -0.75 10.27 -3.59
CA MET A 265 -0.35 10.69 -4.94
C MET A 265 -0.60 12.18 -5.20
N GLU A 266 -1.66 12.74 -4.62
CA GLU A 266 -1.98 14.17 -4.71
C GLU A 266 -1.02 15.05 -3.89
N SER A 267 -0.35 14.47 -2.88
CA SER A 267 0.49 15.19 -1.93
C SER A 267 1.98 15.30 -2.32
N GLY A 268 2.36 14.91 -3.54
CA GLY A 268 3.70 15.13 -4.08
C GLY A 268 4.53 13.88 -4.38
N VAL A 269 3.95 12.70 -4.21
CA VAL A 269 4.52 11.43 -4.70
C VAL A 269 4.17 11.28 -6.19
N ASP A 270 5.13 10.91 -7.02
CA ASP A 270 4.92 10.84 -8.48
C ASP A 270 4.24 9.54 -8.90
N PHE A 271 4.57 8.42 -8.27
CA PHE A 271 3.97 7.09 -8.46
C PHE A 271 4.27 6.19 -7.26
N ILE A 272 3.54 5.06 -7.17
CA ILE A 272 3.72 4.06 -6.11
C ILE A 272 4.48 2.87 -6.67
N MET A 273 5.37 2.31 -5.86
CA MET A 273 5.99 1.01 -6.11
C MET A 273 5.38 -0.05 -5.20
N TYR A 274 5.23 -1.27 -5.71
CA TYR A 274 4.64 -2.37 -4.96
C TYR A 274 5.70 -3.37 -4.50
N ASP A 275 5.45 -4.01 -3.35
CA ASP A 275 6.29 -5.08 -2.82
C ASP A 275 5.60 -6.41 -3.01
N SER A 276 6.10 -7.19 -3.96
CA SER A 276 5.46 -8.41 -4.45
C SER A 276 6.11 -9.65 -3.86
N TYR A 277 5.44 -10.23 -2.87
CA TYR A 277 5.84 -11.49 -2.23
C TYR A 277 4.77 -12.57 -2.46
N PRO A 278 4.72 -13.21 -3.63
CA PRO A 278 3.64 -14.14 -3.97
C PRO A 278 3.48 -15.32 -3.00
N ASN A 279 4.55 -15.74 -2.34
CA ASN A 279 4.45 -16.83 -1.36
C ASN A 279 3.68 -16.46 -0.09
N PHE A 280 3.46 -15.18 0.21
CA PHE A 280 2.52 -14.77 1.26
C PHE A 280 1.06 -15.04 0.89
N ALA A 281 0.75 -15.22 -0.37
CA ALA A 281 -0.59 -15.58 -0.81
C ALA A 281 -1.00 -17.00 -0.39
N TYR A 282 -0.02 -17.86 -0.03
CA TYR A 282 -0.25 -19.18 0.50
C TYR A 282 0.80 -19.52 1.56
N ALA A 283 0.41 -19.43 2.82
CA ALA A 283 1.28 -19.82 3.90
C ALA A 283 1.49 -21.36 3.92
N MET A 284 2.69 -21.79 4.28
CA MET A 284 3.03 -23.23 4.35
C MET A 284 2.25 -23.99 5.42
N ASP A 285 1.77 -23.30 6.42
CA ASP A 285 1.00 -23.83 7.55
C ASP A 285 -0.51 -23.98 7.27
N ARG A 286 -0.95 -23.61 6.08
CA ARG A 286 -2.33 -23.84 5.62
C ARG A 286 -2.37 -25.04 4.67
N PRO A 287 -2.59 -26.27 5.19
CA PRO A 287 -2.57 -27.48 4.37
C PRO A 287 -3.65 -27.49 3.27
N ASP A 288 -4.78 -26.90 3.54
CA ASP A 288 -5.87 -26.69 2.58
C ASP A 288 -5.61 -25.55 1.60
N GLY A 289 -4.65 -24.68 1.91
CA GLY A 289 -4.06 -23.61 1.06
C GLY A 289 -5.00 -22.79 0.20
N GLY A 290 -6.27 -22.81 0.53
CA GLY A 290 -7.33 -22.41 -0.36
C GLY A 290 -7.36 -23.28 -1.63
N GLU A 291 -8.29 -23.05 -2.50
CA GLU A 291 -8.37 -23.76 -3.79
C GLU A 291 -7.06 -23.59 -4.57
N GLY A 292 -6.26 -24.67 -4.62
CA GLY A 292 -4.85 -24.68 -4.97
C GLY A 292 -4.47 -24.26 -6.39
N ASP A 293 -5.43 -24.10 -7.26
CA ASP A 293 -5.23 -23.82 -8.67
C ASP A 293 -5.03 -22.33 -9.02
N LEU A 294 -5.18 -21.43 -8.03
CA LEU A 294 -4.99 -19.98 -8.24
C LEU A 294 -3.94 -19.32 -7.34
N LYS A 295 -3.11 -20.09 -6.65
CA LYS A 295 -2.13 -19.55 -5.68
C LYS A 295 -1.20 -18.51 -6.31
N ASP A 296 -0.59 -18.82 -7.44
CA ASP A 296 0.28 -17.90 -8.15
C ASP A 296 -0.48 -16.73 -8.80
N ARG A 297 -1.81 -16.81 -8.90
CA ARG A 297 -2.65 -15.74 -9.45
C ARG A 297 -3.14 -14.77 -8.39
N ASN A 298 -3.13 -15.14 -7.12
CA ASN A 298 -3.62 -14.26 -6.05
C ASN A 298 -2.86 -12.93 -5.99
N SER A 299 -1.57 -12.91 -6.30
CA SER A 299 -0.78 -11.68 -6.40
C SER A 299 -1.30 -10.71 -7.47
N SER A 300 -2.00 -11.19 -8.49
CA SER A 300 -2.65 -10.36 -9.52
C SER A 300 -3.67 -9.39 -8.95
N PHE A 301 -4.33 -9.73 -7.84
CA PHE A 301 -5.25 -8.82 -7.16
C PHE A 301 -4.53 -7.55 -6.71
N ASN A 302 -3.42 -7.70 -6.00
CA ASN A 302 -2.65 -6.56 -5.51
C ASN A 302 -1.98 -5.78 -6.65
N LEU A 303 -1.48 -6.45 -7.68
CA LEU A 303 -0.92 -5.80 -8.88
C LEU A 303 -1.98 -4.95 -9.60
N ALA A 304 -3.20 -5.47 -9.76
CA ALA A 304 -4.30 -4.70 -10.34
C ALA A 304 -4.73 -3.53 -9.44
N ARG A 305 -4.71 -3.70 -8.11
CA ARG A 305 -4.96 -2.60 -7.15
C ARG A 305 -3.87 -1.54 -7.22
N THR A 306 -2.61 -1.93 -7.35
CA THR A 306 -1.49 -0.99 -7.52
C THR A 306 -1.67 -0.14 -8.77
N ARG A 307 -2.02 -0.77 -9.89
CA ARG A 307 -2.28 -0.06 -11.15
C ARG A 307 -3.43 0.95 -11.03
N ALA A 308 -4.45 0.66 -10.24
CA ALA A 308 -5.56 1.58 -9.98
C ALA A 308 -5.11 2.86 -9.24
N ILE A 309 -4.11 2.74 -8.38
CA ILE A 309 -3.52 3.86 -7.64
C ILE A 309 -2.56 4.63 -8.55
N SER A 310 -1.69 3.91 -9.23
CA SER A 310 -0.60 4.46 -10.02
C SER A 310 -0.48 3.71 -11.35
N PRO A 311 -1.00 4.26 -12.45
CA PRO A 311 -0.87 3.65 -13.78
C PRO A 311 0.59 3.44 -14.22
N LEU A 312 1.49 4.30 -13.73
CA LEU A 312 2.94 4.14 -13.85
C LEU A 312 3.46 3.55 -12.54
N PHE A 313 3.53 2.24 -12.43
CA PHE A 313 4.04 1.60 -11.23
C PHE A 313 5.22 0.68 -11.53
N GLY A 314 5.99 0.39 -10.51
CA GLY A 314 7.03 -0.64 -10.56
C GLY A 314 6.91 -1.58 -9.36
N ILE A 315 7.73 -2.60 -9.37
CA ILE A 315 7.94 -3.48 -8.22
C ILE A 315 9.25 -3.06 -7.57
N MET A 316 9.15 -2.57 -6.31
CA MET A 316 10.35 -2.22 -5.56
C MET A 316 10.97 -3.43 -4.89
N GLU A 317 10.13 -4.38 -4.44
CA GLU A 317 10.58 -5.61 -3.80
C GLU A 317 9.85 -6.82 -4.40
N GLN A 318 10.50 -7.47 -5.37
CA GLN A 318 10.04 -8.75 -5.88
C GLN A 318 10.73 -9.88 -5.09
N GLN A 319 9.97 -10.82 -4.56
CA GLN A 319 10.53 -11.98 -3.86
C GLN A 319 11.59 -12.69 -4.68
N ALA A 320 12.81 -12.83 -4.12
CA ALA A 320 13.95 -13.46 -4.78
C ALA A 320 14.23 -14.89 -4.31
N GLY A 321 13.88 -15.22 -3.07
CA GLY A 321 14.20 -16.53 -2.50
C GLY A 321 13.26 -16.93 -1.36
N PRO A 322 13.62 -17.98 -0.58
CA PRO A 322 12.89 -18.32 0.64
C PRO A 322 13.03 -17.22 1.69
N GLY A 323 12.14 -17.20 2.66
CA GLY A 323 12.16 -16.24 3.74
C GLY A 323 12.24 -16.88 5.12
N GLY A 324 12.85 -16.16 6.04
CA GLY A 324 12.95 -16.51 7.46
C GLY A 324 12.95 -15.24 8.32
N TRP A 325 12.17 -14.26 7.93
CA TRP A 325 12.18 -12.91 8.50
C TRP A 325 11.94 -12.93 10.02
N ASN A 326 12.90 -12.42 10.75
CA ASN A 326 12.86 -12.20 12.20
C ASN A 326 12.35 -13.44 13.00
N PHE A 327 12.62 -14.67 12.54
CA PHE A 327 12.09 -15.93 13.09
C PHE A 327 10.56 -16.02 13.19
N ARG A 328 9.83 -15.06 12.64
CA ARG A 328 8.36 -14.95 12.73
C ARG A 328 7.65 -15.40 11.47
N ILE A 329 8.33 -15.31 10.32
CA ILE A 329 7.77 -15.66 9.01
C ILE A 329 8.65 -16.71 8.36
N HIS A 330 8.03 -17.70 7.73
CA HIS A 330 8.72 -18.68 6.91
C HIS A 330 8.06 -18.77 5.53
N GLN A 331 8.90 -18.88 4.52
CA GLN A 331 8.46 -19.03 3.13
C GLN A 331 9.30 -20.08 2.43
N ALA A 332 8.65 -20.89 1.61
CA ALA A 332 9.36 -21.82 0.75
C ALA A 332 10.23 -21.10 -0.28
N SER A 333 11.29 -21.74 -0.71
CA SER A 333 12.02 -21.28 -1.89
C SER A 333 11.10 -21.29 -3.10
N PRO A 334 11.16 -20.27 -3.96
CA PRO A 334 10.47 -20.30 -5.24
C PRO A 334 10.81 -21.59 -5.99
N LYS A 335 9.83 -22.28 -6.53
CA LYS A 335 10.05 -23.45 -7.40
C LYS A 335 10.81 -23.02 -8.66
N PRO A 336 11.50 -23.95 -9.35
CA PRO A 336 12.10 -23.64 -10.65
C PRO A 336 11.07 -23.00 -11.60
N GLY A 337 11.43 -21.83 -12.16
CA GLY A 337 10.58 -21.04 -13.04
C GLY A 337 9.62 -20.05 -12.35
N GLN A 338 9.39 -20.15 -11.04
CA GLN A 338 8.48 -19.24 -10.35
C GLN A 338 9.00 -17.79 -10.28
N LEU A 339 10.29 -17.58 -10.07
CA LEU A 339 10.87 -16.24 -10.08
C LEU A 339 10.62 -15.54 -11.42
N ARG A 340 10.87 -16.24 -12.53
CA ARG A 340 10.58 -15.75 -13.87
C ARG A 340 9.07 -15.52 -14.09
N LEU A 341 8.21 -16.46 -13.66
CA LEU A 341 6.76 -16.35 -13.77
C LEU A 341 6.24 -15.10 -13.04
N TRP A 342 6.64 -14.89 -11.79
CA TRP A 342 6.19 -13.74 -10.99
C TRP A 342 6.65 -12.41 -11.56
N THR A 343 7.89 -12.37 -12.09
CA THR A 343 8.41 -11.17 -12.77
C THR A 343 7.57 -10.85 -14.01
N MET A 344 7.31 -11.85 -14.84
CA MET A 344 6.49 -11.65 -16.05
C MET A 344 5.03 -11.35 -15.73
N GLN A 345 4.50 -11.85 -14.60
CA GLN A 345 3.19 -11.48 -14.10
C GLN A 345 3.12 -10.00 -13.72
N SER A 346 4.14 -9.48 -13.04
CA SER A 346 4.22 -8.04 -12.71
C SER A 346 4.24 -7.18 -13.98
N VAL A 347 5.04 -7.56 -14.97
CA VAL A 347 5.10 -6.88 -16.28
C VAL A 347 3.75 -6.95 -17.02
N ALA A 348 3.11 -8.10 -17.03
CA ALA A 348 1.79 -8.27 -17.65
C ALA A 348 0.68 -7.43 -17.00
N HIS A 349 0.87 -6.96 -15.75
CA HIS A 349 -0.01 -6.04 -15.07
C HIS A 349 0.36 -4.56 -15.28
N GLY A 350 1.42 -4.27 -16.03
CA GLY A 350 1.85 -2.92 -16.40
C GLY A 350 3.07 -2.39 -15.64
N ALA A 351 3.82 -3.26 -14.94
CA ALA A 351 5.07 -2.82 -14.31
C ALA A 351 6.21 -2.79 -15.33
N ASP A 352 6.84 -1.63 -15.51
CA ASP A 352 8.01 -1.46 -16.39
C ASP A 352 9.35 -1.59 -15.63
N PHE A 353 9.29 -1.60 -14.30
CA PHE A 353 10.42 -1.77 -13.40
C PHE A 353 10.17 -2.91 -12.43
N VAL A 354 11.13 -3.84 -12.32
CA VAL A 354 11.10 -4.92 -11.32
C VAL A 354 12.42 -5.00 -10.59
N SER A 355 12.39 -4.66 -9.31
CA SER A 355 13.52 -4.76 -8.37
C SER A 355 13.31 -5.96 -7.46
N PHE A 356 14.35 -6.76 -7.25
CA PHE A 356 14.29 -7.94 -6.42
C PHE A 356 14.72 -7.63 -4.97
N PHE A 357 14.01 -8.19 -4.01
CA PHE A 357 14.45 -8.19 -2.63
C PHE A 357 15.11 -9.53 -2.32
N ARG A 358 16.40 -9.63 -2.18
CA ARG A 358 17.49 -8.65 -2.24
C ARG A 358 18.66 -9.27 -3.02
N TRP A 359 19.77 -8.53 -3.24
CA TRP A 359 20.92 -9.10 -3.95
C TRP A 359 21.53 -10.27 -3.20
N ARG A 360 22.03 -10.04 -1.96
CA ARG A 360 22.65 -11.07 -1.14
C ARG A 360 21.71 -11.57 -0.06
N THR A 361 21.76 -12.85 0.20
CA THR A 361 21.09 -13.49 1.33
C THR A 361 21.61 -12.91 2.65
N CYS A 362 20.71 -12.49 3.52
CA CYS A 362 21.05 -11.92 4.82
C CYS A 362 21.66 -12.98 5.75
N SER A 363 22.88 -12.73 6.19
CA SER A 363 23.66 -13.68 7.03
C SER A 363 23.67 -13.33 8.51
N PHE A 364 23.21 -12.15 8.90
CA PHE A 364 23.15 -11.66 10.27
C PHE A 364 22.10 -10.53 10.41
N GLY A 365 21.77 -10.19 11.65
CA GLY A 365 20.80 -9.12 11.95
C GLY A 365 19.35 -9.59 11.91
N THR A 366 18.42 -8.63 11.94
CA THR A 366 16.99 -8.89 12.10
C THR A 366 16.40 -9.71 10.97
N GLU A 367 16.93 -9.56 9.75
CA GLU A 367 16.49 -10.30 8.56
C GLU A 367 17.34 -11.54 8.24
N ILE A 368 18.04 -12.10 9.24
CA ILE A 368 18.77 -13.34 9.03
C ILE A 368 17.89 -14.41 8.35
N TYR A 369 18.47 -15.13 7.36
CA TYR A 369 17.79 -16.09 6.49
C TYR A 369 16.88 -15.52 5.41
N TRP A 370 16.70 -14.20 5.32
CA TRP A 370 15.99 -13.63 4.19
C TRP A 370 16.85 -13.74 2.93
N HIS A 371 16.43 -14.61 2.01
CA HIS A 371 17.25 -14.98 0.87
C HIS A 371 17.16 -14.00 -0.30
N GLY A 372 18.34 -13.59 -0.77
CA GLY A 372 18.52 -12.85 -2.00
C GLY A 372 18.63 -13.73 -3.25
N LEU A 373 18.88 -13.06 -4.37
CA LEU A 373 19.27 -13.71 -5.63
C LEU A 373 20.57 -14.49 -5.47
N ASN A 374 21.55 -13.88 -4.80
CA ASN A 374 22.85 -14.45 -4.49
C ASN A 374 22.83 -15.02 -3.08
N ASP A 375 23.33 -16.24 -2.90
CA ASP A 375 23.39 -16.90 -1.59
C ASP A 375 24.64 -16.55 -0.77
N TYR A 376 24.77 -17.16 0.41
CA TYR A 376 25.91 -16.92 1.32
C TYR A 376 27.26 -17.26 0.67
N SER A 377 27.27 -18.29 -0.18
CA SER A 377 28.49 -18.83 -0.77
C SER A 377 29.04 -17.97 -1.91
N ASN A 378 28.27 -16.99 -2.36
CA ASN A 378 28.58 -16.15 -3.54
C ASN A 378 28.78 -16.97 -4.84
N ARG A 379 28.23 -18.19 -4.90
CA ARG A 379 28.33 -19.06 -6.05
C ARG A 379 27.15 -18.88 -7.01
N PRO A 380 27.32 -19.17 -8.30
CA PRO A 380 26.21 -19.28 -9.23
C PRO A 380 25.16 -20.25 -8.69
N ASN A 381 23.91 -19.89 -8.83
CA ASN A 381 22.78 -20.68 -8.37
C ASN A 381 21.58 -20.54 -9.31
N ARG A 382 20.59 -21.37 -9.14
CA ARG A 382 19.40 -21.41 -10.01
C ARG A 382 18.66 -20.06 -10.12
N ARG A 383 18.62 -19.26 -9.07
CA ARG A 383 17.93 -17.94 -9.10
C ARG A 383 18.65 -16.97 -10.04
N LEU A 384 19.97 -16.96 -10.05
CA LEU A 384 20.76 -16.17 -10.99
C LEU A 384 20.62 -16.67 -12.43
N GLU A 385 20.49 -18.01 -12.63
CA GLU A 385 20.18 -18.57 -13.95
C GLU A 385 18.80 -18.11 -14.43
N GLU A 386 17.77 -18.17 -13.58
CA GLU A 386 16.44 -17.65 -13.91
C GLU A 386 16.45 -16.14 -14.20
N LEU A 387 17.24 -15.35 -13.47
CA LEU A 387 17.40 -13.92 -13.76
C LEU A 387 18.00 -13.66 -15.14
N SER A 388 18.94 -14.51 -15.59
CA SER A 388 19.45 -14.43 -16.97
C SER A 388 18.36 -14.68 -18.01
N LEU A 389 17.41 -15.57 -17.73
CA LEU A 389 16.25 -15.79 -18.59
C LEU A 389 15.30 -14.58 -18.59
N VAL A 390 15.06 -13.99 -17.41
CA VAL A 390 14.25 -12.75 -17.28
C VAL A 390 14.86 -11.61 -18.11
N LYS A 391 16.19 -11.44 -18.03
CA LYS A 391 16.91 -10.46 -18.88
C LYS A 391 16.64 -10.68 -20.38
N ALA A 392 16.71 -11.94 -20.83
CA ALA A 392 16.44 -12.28 -22.22
C ALA A 392 14.96 -12.04 -22.59
N ASP A 393 14.03 -12.33 -21.69
CA ASP A 393 12.61 -12.05 -21.89
C ASP A 393 12.37 -10.54 -22.03
N PHE A 394 12.95 -9.73 -21.14
CA PHE A 394 12.82 -8.26 -21.20
C PHE A 394 13.30 -7.68 -22.53
N GLU A 395 14.43 -8.18 -23.05
CA GLU A 395 14.90 -7.77 -24.37
C GLU A 395 13.94 -8.20 -25.49
N ALA A 396 13.36 -9.41 -25.39
CA ALA A 396 12.44 -9.93 -26.40
C ALA A 396 11.10 -9.18 -26.46
N ILE A 397 10.66 -8.59 -25.33
CA ILE A 397 9.37 -7.88 -25.24
C ILE A 397 9.54 -6.38 -24.94
N LYS A 398 10.73 -5.82 -25.16
CA LYS A 398 11.05 -4.43 -24.80
C LYS A 398 10.07 -3.39 -25.33
N ASP A 399 9.44 -3.68 -26.46
CA ASP A 399 8.52 -2.77 -27.14
C ASP A 399 7.21 -2.55 -26.37
N ILE A 400 6.93 -3.34 -25.29
CA ILE A 400 5.75 -3.13 -24.46
C ILE A 400 5.97 -2.06 -23.36
N ALA A 401 7.20 -1.65 -23.11
CA ALA A 401 7.48 -0.63 -22.07
C ALA A 401 6.73 0.67 -22.36
N GLY A 402 6.13 1.25 -21.32
CA GLY A 402 5.33 2.48 -21.42
C GLY A 402 3.94 2.30 -22.03
N HIS A 403 3.57 1.11 -22.48
CA HIS A 403 2.21 0.86 -22.99
C HIS A 403 1.21 0.69 -21.85
N PRO A 404 0.05 1.38 -21.91
CA PRO A 404 -0.97 1.24 -20.88
C PRO A 404 -1.62 -0.15 -20.96
N TYR A 405 -2.04 -0.65 -19.79
CA TYR A 405 -2.91 -1.82 -19.72
C TYR A 405 -4.32 -1.42 -20.19
N GLU A 406 -4.91 -2.19 -21.06
CA GLU A 406 -6.25 -1.94 -21.59
C GLU A 406 -7.27 -2.92 -21.03
N ALA A 407 -8.38 -2.41 -20.51
CA ALA A 407 -9.47 -3.19 -19.92
C ALA A 407 -10.84 -2.65 -20.33
N ALA A 408 -11.77 -3.56 -20.65
CA ALA A 408 -13.15 -3.21 -20.94
C ALA A 408 -14.07 -3.27 -19.69
N VAL A 409 -13.58 -3.81 -18.57
CA VAL A 409 -14.33 -3.95 -17.33
C VAL A 409 -13.64 -3.14 -16.23
N GLY A 410 -14.41 -2.29 -15.52
CA GLY A 410 -13.98 -1.59 -14.32
C GLY A 410 -14.65 -2.12 -13.07
N ILE A 411 -13.87 -2.46 -12.04
CA ILE A 411 -14.38 -2.79 -10.70
C ILE A 411 -14.20 -1.56 -9.82
N LEU A 412 -15.30 -0.88 -9.51
CA LEU A 412 -15.29 0.31 -8.69
C LEU A 412 -14.96 -0.03 -7.23
N CYS A 413 -14.11 0.75 -6.63
CA CYS A 413 -13.73 0.66 -5.23
C CYS A 413 -13.43 2.05 -4.67
N ASP A 414 -13.54 2.19 -3.36
CA ASP A 414 -13.18 3.40 -2.62
C ASP A 414 -12.75 3.05 -1.20
N TYR A 415 -11.99 3.93 -0.59
CA TYR A 415 -11.41 3.68 0.74
C TYR A 415 -12.46 3.68 1.85
N ASP A 416 -13.49 4.52 1.78
CA ASP A 416 -14.53 4.57 2.81
C ASP A 416 -15.29 3.24 2.91
N ASN A 417 -15.70 2.68 1.77
CA ASN A 417 -16.32 1.36 1.72
C ASN A 417 -15.37 0.23 2.11
N GLU A 418 -14.09 0.36 1.79
CA GLU A 418 -13.08 -0.61 2.20
C GLU A 418 -12.88 -0.60 3.73
N TRP A 419 -12.70 0.57 4.32
CA TRP A 419 -12.49 0.74 5.76
C TRP A 419 -13.74 0.39 6.58
N ASP A 420 -14.90 0.84 6.16
CA ASP A 420 -16.18 0.47 6.79
C ASP A 420 -16.37 -1.06 6.75
N GLY A 421 -16.15 -1.67 5.59
CA GLY A 421 -16.25 -3.12 5.43
C GLY A 421 -15.23 -3.93 6.23
N GLN A 422 -14.08 -3.36 6.57
CA GLN A 422 -13.09 -4.00 7.46
C GLN A 422 -13.52 -3.97 8.93
N LYS A 423 -14.16 -2.90 9.36
CA LYS A 423 -14.60 -2.71 10.76
C LYS A 423 -16.00 -3.28 11.01
N ASP A 424 -16.89 -3.19 10.05
CA ASP A 424 -18.26 -3.70 10.13
C ASP A 424 -18.33 -5.16 9.67
N VAL A 425 -18.32 -6.09 10.63
CA VAL A 425 -18.41 -7.53 10.34
C VAL A 425 -19.68 -7.91 9.58
N TRP A 426 -20.73 -7.10 9.68
CA TRP A 426 -21.99 -7.30 8.95
C TRP A 426 -21.84 -7.04 7.45
N HIS A 427 -20.96 -6.10 7.06
CA HIS A 427 -20.62 -5.82 5.67
C HIS A 427 -19.29 -6.43 5.22
N GLY A 428 -18.35 -6.61 6.15
CA GLY A 428 -16.99 -7.04 5.85
C GLY A 428 -16.89 -8.32 5.02
N PRO A 429 -17.55 -9.43 5.39
CA PRO A 429 -17.53 -10.65 4.59
C PRO A 429 -18.12 -10.44 3.19
N LEU A 430 -19.18 -9.67 3.07
CA LEU A 430 -19.80 -9.38 1.77
C LEU A 430 -18.86 -8.60 0.86
N ARG A 431 -18.17 -7.59 1.39
CA ARG A 431 -17.16 -6.84 0.64
C ARG A 431 -16.10 -7.77 0.06
N ASN A 432 -15.48 -8.57 0.90
CA ASN A 432 -14.41 -9.47 0.50
C ASN A 432 -14.89 -10.51 -0.51
N PHE A 433 -16.00 -11.20 -0.21
CA PHE A 433 -16.53 -12.25 -1.09
C PHE A 433 -17.01 -11.70 -2.44
N SER A 434 -17.65 -10.54 -2.44
CA SER A 434 -18.17 -9.93 -3.67
C SER A 434 -17.03 -9.44 -4.56
N THR A 435 -16.07 -8.71 -4.01
CA THR A 435 -14.90 -8.21 -4.76
C THR A 435 -14.02 -9.36 -5.26
N ASP A 436 -13.72 -10.34 -4.39
CA ASP A 436 -12.98 -11.56 -4.76
C ASP A 436 -13.72 -12.38 -5.82
N GLY A 437 -15.03 -12.50 -5.69
CA GLY A 437 -15.85 -13.24 -6.66
C GLY A 437 -15.73 -12.66 -8.08
N TRP A 438 -15.82 -11.34 -8.21
CA TRP A 438 -15.62 -10.65 -9.49
C TRP A 438 -14.20 -10.80 -10.00
N PHE A 439 -13.19 -10.53 -9.16
CA PHE A 439 -11.78 -10.70 -9.52
C PHE A 439 -11.50 -12.10 -10.06
N ARG A 440 -11.85 -13.14 -9.30
CA ARG A 440 -11.60 -14.54 -9.67
C ARG A 440 -12.35 -14.94 -10.93
N SER A 441 -13.59 -14.48 -11.07
CA SER A 441 -14.43 -14.82 -12.24
C SER A 441 -13.87 -14.23 -13.53
N LEU A 442 -13.45 -12.97 -13.50
CA LEU A 442 -12.82 -12.28 -14.65
C LEU A 442 -11.47 -12.90 -14.98
N GLN A 443 -10.65 -13.15 -13.97
CA GLN A 443 -9.32 -13.74 -14.17
C GLN A 443 -9.38 -15.17 -14.72
N LYS A 444 -10.27 -16.03 -14.20
CA LYS A 444 -10.48 -17.39 -14.73
C LYS A 444 -10.93 -17.39 -16.19
N LYS A 445 -11.62 -16.35 -16.63
CA LYS A 445 -12.11 -16.19 -18.00
C LYS A 445 -11.17 -15.41 -18.90
N HIS A 446 -10.00 -14.99 -18.40
CA HIS A 446 -9.04 -14.14 -19.10
C HIS A 446 -9.66 -12.84 -19.65
N ILE A 447 -10.53 -12.22 -18.87
CA ILE A 447 -11.14 -10.93 -19.21
C ILE A 447 -10.31 -9.85 -18.51
N PRO A 448 -9.65 -8.95 -19.25
CA PRO A 448 -8.94 -7.82 -18.68
C PRO A 448 -9.88 -6.89 -17.92
N PHE A 449 -9.44 -6.47 -16.74
CA PHE A 449 -10.19 -5.54 -15.90
C PHE A 449 -9.24 -4.61 -15.14
N ASP A 450 -9.77 -3.45 -14.74
CA ASP A 450 -9.13 -2.53 -13.80
C ASP A 450 -9.92 -2.47 -12.49
N PHE A 451 -9.23 -2.30 -11.37
CA PHE A 451 -9.84 -1.63 -10.24
C PHE A 451 -9.85 -0.13 -10.52
N VAL A 452 -10.93 0.54 -10.16
CA VAL A 452 -11.13 1.97 -10.42
C VAL A 452 -11.45 2.65 -9.10
N ASP A 453 -10.58 3.55 -8.66
CA ASP A 453 -10.88 4.41 -7.51
C ASP A 453 -12.04 5.32 -7.90
N PHE A 454 -13.14 5.26 -7.15
CA PHE A 454 -14.38 5.94 -7.46
C PHE A 454 -14.79 6.87 -6.33
N ARG A 455 -14.77 8.15 -6.62
CA ARG A 455 -15.05 9.25 -5.67
C ARG A 455 -16.04 10.24 -6.24
N GLU A 456 -16.42 11.20 -5.41
CA GLU A 456 -17.32 12.29 -5.78
C GLU A 456 -16.74 13.16 -6.91
N GLU A 457 -15.40 13.28 -6.98
CA GLU A 457 -14.66 14.07 -7.98
C GLU A 457 -14.31 13.27 -9.25
N THR A 458 -14.69 11.98 -9.31
CA THR A 458 -14.36 11.12 -10.46
C THR A 458 -14.94 11.72 -11.75
N ASN A 459 -14.08 11.90 -12.74
CA ASN A 459 -14.51 12.42 -14.02
C ASN A 459 -15.24 11.31 -14.82
N LEU A 460 -16.44 11.60 -15.28
CA LEU A 460 -17.25 10.67 -16.07
C LEU A 460 -16.48 10.10 -17.27
N LYS A 461 -15.66 10.90 -17.95
CA LYS A 461 -14.84 10.48 -19.10
C LYS A 461 -13.88 9.34 -18.76
N ASP A 462 -13.40 9.28 -17.52
CA ASP A 462 -12.48 8.22 -17.09
C ASP A 462 -13.20 6.88 -16.93
N LEU A 463 -14.53 6.92 -16.75
CA LEU A 463 -15.40 5.75 -16.66
C LEU A 463 -15.88 5.29 -18.05
N GLU A 464 -16.06 6.18 -19.00
CA GLU A 464 -16.62 5.90 -20.34
C GLU A 464 -15.76 4.96 -21.19
N LYS A 465 -14.48 4.77 -20.82
CA LYS A 465 -13.62 3.77 -21.47
C LYS A 465 -14.01 2.32 -21.16
N TYR A 466 -14.78 2.07 -20.10
CA TYR A 466 -15.23 0.75 -19.70
C TYR A 466 -16.62 0.45 -20.30
N GLU A 467 -16.78 -0.74 -20.89
CA GLU A 467 -18.08 -1.23 -21.36
C GLU A 467 -18.99 -1.69 -20.21
N LEU A 468 -18.35 -2.13 -19.13
CA LEU A 468 -19.02 -2.64 -17.92
C LEU A 468 -18.32 -2.08 -16.68
N LEU A 469 -19.10 -1.45 -15.81
CA LEU A 469 -18.69 -1.14 -14.45
C LEU A 469 -19.37 -2.08 -13.46
N VAL A 470 -18.62 -2.53 -12.49
CA VAL A 470 -19.12 -3.34 -11.37
C VAL A 470 -18.77 -2.62 -10.09
N TYR A 471 -19.74 -2.33 -9.24
CA TYR A 471 -19.53 -1.79 -7.89
C TYR A 471 -19.93 -2.84 -6.87
N PRO A 472 -19.02 -3.75 -6.51
CA PRO A 472 -19.35 -4.95 -5.72
C PRO A 472 -19.76 -4.63 -4.29
N HIS A 473 -19.25 -3.53 -3.73
CA HIS A 473 -19.55 -3.09 -2.38
C HIS A 473 -19.70 -1.56 -2.33
N ALA A 474 -20.91 -1.09 -2.43
CA ALA A 474 -21.30 0.31 -2.42
C ALA A 474 -22.19 0.62 -1.20
N ALA A 475 -21.80 0.14 -0.01
CA ALA A 475 -22.59 0.34 1.21
C ALA A 475 -22.67 1.83 1.57
N ILE A 476 -21.56 2.54 1.57
CA ILE A 476 -21.50 3.99 1.64
C ILE A 476 -21.64 4.53 0.21
N LEU A 477 -22.71 5.27 -0.04
CA LEU A 477 -22.99 5.81 -1.36
C LEU A 477 -23.58 7.21 -1.23
N THR A 478 -22.93 8.16 -1.90
CA THR A 478 -23.34 9.56 -1.91
C THR A 478 -24.19 9.88 -3.14
N LYS A 479 -24.94 10.96 -3.06
CA LYS A 479 -25.76 11.42 -4.17
C LYS A 479 -24.91 11.77 -5.39
N GLU A 480 -23.78 12.40 -5.19
CA GLU A 480 -22.82 12.79 -6.22
C GLU A 480 -22.30 11.56 -6.99
N ARG A 481 -21.96 10.48 -6.29
CA ARG A 481 -21.55 9.20 -6.91
C ARG A 481 -22.70 8.60 -7.73
N VAL A 482 -23.94 8.65 -7.21
CA VAL A 482 -25.12 8.16 -7.94
C VAL A 482 -25.37 8.97 -9.21
N GLU A 483 -25.19 10.30 -9.17
CA GLU A 483 -25.33 11.17 -10.35
C GLU A 483 -24.32 10.81 -11.44
N ILE A 484 -23.06 10.57 -11.09
CA ILE A 484 -22.01 10.13 -12.03
C ILE A 484 -22.38 8.79 -12.67
N LEU A 485 -22.80 7.81 -11.86
CA LEU A 485 -23.20 6.47 -12.35
C LEU A 485 -24.45 6.54 -13.22
N THR A 486 -25.40 7.41 -12.90
CA THR A 486 -26.61 7.64 -13.70
C THR A 486 -26.26 8.18 -15.08
N GLN A 487 -25.35 9.15 -15.16
CA GLN A 487 -24.86 9.68 -16.43
C GLN A 487 -24.11 8.63 -17.24
N TYR A 488 -23.26 7.82 -16.60
CA TYR A 488 -22.56 6.72 -17.25
C TYR A 488 -23.53 5.73 -17.91
N VAL A 489 -24.59 5.34 -17.19
CA VAL A 489 -25.63 4.43 -17.73
C VAL A 489 -26.43 5.11 -18.84
N ALA A 490 -26.79 6.38 -18.68
CA ALA A 490 -27.51 7.15 -19.69
C ALA A 490 -26.70 7.28 -21.01
N ASN A 491 -25.38 7.33 -20.93
CA ASN A 491 -24.47 7.34 -22.08
C ASN A 491 -24.25 5.94 -22.70
N GLY A 492 -24.94 4.89 -22.20
CA GLY A 492 -24.91 3.54 -22.75
C GLY A 492 -23.99 2.57 -22.02
N GLY A 493 -23.35 2.98 -20.94
CA GLY A 493 -22.54 2.11 -20.08
C GLY A 493 -23.39 1.07 -19.35
N LYS A 494 -22.81 -0.08 -19.06
CA LYS A 494 -23.45 -1.15 -18.30
C LYS A 494 -22.96 -1.11 -16.85
N LEU A 495 -23.88 -1.19 -15.88
CA LEU A 495 -23.56 -1.13 -14.47
C LEU A 495 -24.13 -2.32 -13.72
N VAL A 496 -23.33 -2.93 -12.86
CA VAL A 496 -23.74 -3.93 -11.88
C VAL A 496 -23.46 -3.38 -10.48
N MET A 497 -24.52 -3.30 -9.67
CA MET A 497 -24.42 -2.91 -8.27
C MET A 497 -24.48 -4.15 -7.39
N GLY A 498 -23.63 -4.20 -6.36
CA GLY A 498 -23.62 -5.29 -5.38
C GLY A 498 -24.76 -5.22 -4.37
N CYS A 499 -24.88 -6.24 -3.54
CA CYS A 499 -25.86 -6.23 -2.46
C CYS A 499 -25.50 -5.17 -1.40
N ARG A 500 -26.53 -4.69 -0.67
CA ARG A 500 -26.44 -3.62 0.33
C ARG A 500 -25.93 -2.27 -0.20
N THR A 501 -26.12 -2.02 -1.47
CA THR A 501 -25.87 -0.70 -2.08
C THR A 501 -26.69 0.38 -1.36
N GLY A 502 -26.04 1.53 -1.07
CA GLY A 502 -26.68 2.70 -0.46
C GLY A 502 -27.16 2.49 0.98
N TYR A 503 -26.61 1.52 1.70
CA TYR A 503 -27.00 1.19 3.07
C TYR A 503 -26.55 2.22 4.11
N LYS A 504 -25.52 3.02 3.80
CA LYS A 504 -24.92 4.01 4.68
C LYS A 504 -24.65 5.33 3.97
N ASP A 505 -24.74 6.42 4.72
CA ASP A 505 -24.22 7.72 4.32
C ASP A 505 -22.70 7.83 4.59
N ILE A 506 -22.11 8.98 4.25
CA ILE A 506 -20.67 9.24 4.45
C ILE A 506 -20.19 9.17 5.91
N TYR A 507 -21.11 9.24 6.87
CA TYR A 507 -20.82 9.07 8.29
C TYR A 507 -21.04 7.63 8.78
N GLY A 508 -21.36 6.71 7.88
CA GLY A 508 -21.68 5.33 8.21
C GLY A 508 -23.06 5.12 8.81
N ARG A 509 -23.98 6.08 8.68
CA ARG A 509 -25.35 6.01 9.22
C ARG A 509 -26.31 5.47 8.17
N CYS A 510 -27.26 4.66 8.61
CA CYS A 510 -28.33 4.20 7.71
C CYS A 510 -29.25 5.37 7.33
N PRO A 511 -29.52 5.61 6.04
CA PRO A 511 -30.45 6.63 5.60
C PRO A 511 -31.88 6.25 5.99
N MET A 512 -32.71 7.28 6.28
CA MET A 512 -34.13 7.11 6.63
C MET A 512 -35.02 7.04 5.38
N GLN A 513 -34.65 6.19 4.43
CA GLN A 513 -35.38 5.99 3.17
C GLN A 513 -35.30 4.53 2.74
N PRO A 514 -36.24 4.06 1.88
CA PRO A 514 -36.17 2.69 1.36
C PRO A 514 -34.85 2.40 0.65
N MET A 515 -34.29 1.19 0.84
CA MET A 515 -33.08 0.74 0.19
C MET A 515 -33.32 0.49 -1.31
N PRO A 516 -32.34 0.76 -2.19
CA PRO A 516 -30.96 1.17 -1.96
C PRO A 516 -30.74 2.70 -1.86
N GLY A 517 -31.59 3.41 -1.17
CA GLY A 517 -31.41 4.83 -0.89
C GLY A 517 -31.37 5.70 -2.16
N GLU A 518 -30.37 6.55 -2.28
CA GLU A 518 -30.18 7.44 -3.45
C GLU A 518 -30.09 6.67 -4.78
N ALA A 519 -29.68 5.40 -4.76
CA ALA A 519 -29.55 4.58 -5.96
C ALA A 519 -30.84 3.88 -6.40
N ALA A 520 -31.98 4.06 -5.71
CA ALA A 520 -33.21 3.34 -6.00
C ALA A 520 -33.72 3.56 -7.43
N GLU A 521 -33.68 4.79 -7.93
CA GLU A 521 -34.07 5.13 -9.30
C GLU A 521 -33.10 4.53 -10.33
N LEU A 522 -31.80 4.66 -10.10
CA LEU A 522 -30.75 4.10 -10.96
C LEU A 522 -30.85 2.57 -11.06
N CYS A 523 -31.08 1.90 -9.93
CA CYS A 523 -31.21 0.43 -9.89
C CYS A 523 -32.59 -0.06 -10.35
N GLY A 524 -33.60 0.79 -10.34
CA GLY A 524 -34.98 0.43 -10.70
C GLY A 524 -35.65 -0.56 -9.73
N VAL A 525 -35.17 -0.64 -8.49
CA VAL A 525 -35.64 -1.56 -7.45
C VAL A 525 -35.69 -0.88 -6.08
N THR A 526 -36.53 -1.43 -5.19
CA THR A 526 -36.48 -1.21 -3.74
C THR A 526 -36.24 -2.53 -3.04
N VAL A 527 -35.42 -2.52 -1.99
CA VAL A 527 -35.12 -3.70 -1.18
C VAL A 527 -35.96 -3.64 0.09
N GLU A 528 -36.85 -4.62 0.28
CA GLU A 528 -37.73 -4.67 1.45
C GLU A 528 -37.09 -5.39 2.63
N ASP A 529 -36.29 -6.46 2.35
CA ASP A 529 -35.66 -7.29 3.35
C ASP A 529 -34.45 -8.02 2.77
N PHE A 530 -33.58 -8.55 3.62
CA PHE A 530 -32.45 -9.38 3.23
C PHE A 530 -32.10 -10.39 4.33
N THR A 531 -31.46 -11.48 3.95
CA THR A 531 -30.95 -12.50 4.86
C THR A 531 -29.62 -13.07 4.38
N PHE A 532 -28.98 -13.89 5.18
CA PHE A 532 -27.81 -14.67 4.81
C PHE A 532 -28.20 -16.14 4.66
N LEU A 533 -27.51 -16.83 3.74
CA LEU A 533 -27.46 -18.27 3.74
C LEU A 533 -26.49 -18.74 4.83
N ALA A 534 -26.91 -19.63 5.71
CA ALA A 534 -26.02 -20.21 6.70
C ALA A 534 -24.98 -21.12 6.03
N PRO A 535 -23.79 -21.30 6.63
CA PRO A 535 -22.82 -22.27 6.12
C PRO A 535 -23.43 -23.67 5.99
N GLY A 536 -23.37 -24.24 4.79
CA GLY A 536 -23.95 -25.56 4.48
C GLY A 536 -25.40 -25.55 3.99
N GLU A 537 -26.05 -24.39 3.95
CA GLU A 537 -27.35 -24.28 3.27
C GLU A 537 -27.19 -24.42 1.75
N PRO A 538 -28.21 -24.97 1.06
CA PRO A 538 -28.20 -25.05 -0.39
C PRO A 538 -28.08 -23.65 -1.01
N MET A 539 -27.32 -23.54 -2.09
CA MET A 539 -27.21 -22.31 -2.86
C MET A 539 -28.58 -21.96 -3.47
N GLU A 540 -29.05 -20.76 -3.24
CA GLU A 540 -30.24 -20.22 -3.89
C GLU A 540 -29.94 -19.84 -5.34
N TYR A 541 -30.95 -19.88 -6.18
CA TYR A 541 -30.85 -19.64 -7.62
C TYR A 541 -31.86 -18.62 -8.11
N VAL A 542 -31.40 -17.75 -8.96
CA VAL A 542 -32.24 -16.81 -9.69
C VAL A 542 -32.57 -17.39 -11.08
N ASN A 543 -33.86 -17.40 -11.46
CA ASN A 543 -34.26 -17.74 -12.82
C ASN A 543 -34.19 -16.47 -13.70
N TRP A 544 -33.20 -16.38 -14.53
CA TRP A 544 -33.02 -15.28 -15.45
C TRP A 544 -33.05 -15.76 -16.91
N ASN A 545 -33.98 -15.23 -17.70
CA ASN A 545 -34.16 -15.60 -19.12
C ASN A 545 -34.18 -17.13 -19.35
N LYS A 546 -34.96 -17.88 -18.56
CA LYS A 546 -35.04 -19.34 -18.56
C LYS A 546 -33.74 -20.08 -18.18
N LYS A 547 -32.75 -19.40 -17.68
CA LYS A 547 -31.54 -20.00 -17.13
C LYS A 547 -31.56 -19.87 -15.60
N ARG A 548 -31.21 -20.96 -14.93
CA ARG A 548 -30.99 -20.96 -13.48
C ARG A 548 -29.57 -20.46 -13.20
N ILE A 549 -29.46 -19.34 -12.51
CA ILE A 549 -28.18 -18.70 -12.15
C ILE A 549 -28.03 -18.85 -10.64
N PRO A 550 -26.84 -19.34 -10.13
CA PRO A 550 -26.58 -19.47 -8.71
C PRO A 550 -26.44 -18.13 -8.03
#